data_00c055bae2038c9656755f207bc29ecd
#
_entry.id   00c055bae2038c9656755f207bc29ecd
#
_cell.length_a   1.000
_cell.length_b   1.000
_cell.length_c   1.000
_cell.angle_alpha   90.00
_cell.angle_beta   90.00
_cell.angle_gamma   90.00
#
_symmetry.space_group_name_H-M   'P 1'
#
loop_
_entity.id
_entity.type
_entity.pdbx_description
1 polymer ?
#
loop_
_entity_poly.entity_id
_entity_poly.type
_entity_poly.pdbx_seq_one_letter_code
_entity_poly.pdbx_strand_id
1 'polypeptide(L)'
;MLLINRQDRERLGLSQALEACRCMTPQGKRLKAKYRYFGPDERRLLKAELSAVDQLIEYVKHHPLELRNAQDQLAHFRDLRGTVAGLSKSRTLDLTELFEIKQAVRLLHKLLKIPGLLAKADITIHPLPELEALLDPRELGTSGFYLYDEYSSRLAALRQSRAELEKEMEKAQGEERAALLRQRSQLLAGEAEEETAVRAVLCGQLAPFADRLSDNLQAVGQLDFRLAKAQMALRWGASKPDLLEAGEAVILEQFHHPVIEDHLSARGAAYERQTTTLARGTTVLTGANMGGKSVTLKAMTLSVILIHLGYFPPAEYAASPLFGFVSYSSDYFDTTKRGLSTFASEVVKIRDDIRQARQIPGFVVLDEPLRGTNPQEATALVGALGRFYASLPGVLVLATHYEVPAGAGIRHLRLRGIQAGDLEEIMEITKDPPPDEEAVRRIEALMDYSIETVDGSAAVPTAAIRIARWLGLDSGVFEHLEEQE
;
A
#
# COMPACT_ATOMS: atom_id res chain seq x y z
N MET A 1 0.81 -8.02 -13.68
CA MET A 1 2.21 -7.85 -13.18
C MET A 1 2.57 -6.37 -13.13
N LEU A 2 3.25 -5.89 -12.06
CA LEU A 2 3.76 -4.52 -12.02
C LEU A 2 5.16 -4.46 -12.67
N LEU A 3 5.28 -3.76 -13.81
CA LEU A 3 6.55 -3.47 -14.48
C LEU A 3 7.09 -2.10 -14.03
N ILE A 4 7.03 -1.84 -12.74
CA ILE A 4 7.47 -0.59 -12.13
C ILE A 4 8.63 -0.92 -11.20
N ASN A 5 9.79 -0.34 -11.47
CA ASN A 5 10.96 -0.50 -10.61
C ASN A 5 10.77 0.22 -9.26
N ARG A 6 11.70 0.04 -8.32
CA ARG A 6 11.61 0.65 -6.99
C ARG A 6 11.57 2.18 -7.06
N GLN A 7 12.40 2.77 -7.91
CA GLN A 7 12.54 4.22 -8.06
C GLN A 7 11.24 4.84 -8.61
N ASP A 8 10.65 4.20 -9.65
CA ASP A 8 9.37 4.67 -10.20
C ASP A 8 8.22 4.51 -9.20
N ARG A 9 8.23 3.47 -8.32
CA ARG A 9 7.26 3.36 -7.22
C ARG A 9 7.38 4.51 -6.22
N GLU A 10 8.59 4.93 -5.90
CA GLU A 10 8.85 6.08 -5.02
C GLU A 10 8.39 7.39 -5.68
N ARG A 11 8.72 7.61 -6.97
CA ARG A 11 8.28 8.78 -7.75
C ARG A 11 6.77 8.86 -7.94
N LEU A 12 6.15 7.70 -8.13
CA LEU A 12 4.69 7.56 -8.21
C LEU A 12 4.01 7.78 -6.85
N GLY A 13 4.74 7.82 -5.76
CA GLY A 13 4.17 7.92 -4.41
C GLY A 13 3.45 6.65 -3.93
N LEU A 14 3.59 5.51 -4.62
CA LEU A 14 2.90 4.26 -4.27
C LEU A 14 3.29 3.76 -2.88
N SER A 15 4.58 3.82 -2.53
CA SER A 15 5.05 3.39 -1.22
C SER A 15 4.44 4.23 -0.10
N GLN A 16 4.46 5.57 -0.25
CA GLN A 16 3.88 6.50 0.70
C GLN A 16 2.36 6.35 0.79
N ALA A 17 1.67 6.20 -0.35
CA ALA A 17 0.23 5.95 -0.37
C ALA A 17 -0.13 4.68 0.41
N LEU A 18 0.62 3.60 0.21
CA LEU A 18 0.39 2.35 0.93
C LEU A 18 0.76 2.42 2.43
N GLU A 19 1.55 3.39 2.89
CA GLU A 19 1.77 3.62 4.32
C GLU A 19 0.48 3.97 5.06
N ALA A 20 -0.50 4.57 4.37
CA ALA A 20 -1.83 4.83 4.93
C ALA A 20 -2.59 3.54 5.31
N CYS A 21 -2.29 2.41 4.67
CA CYS A 21 -2.81 1.09 5.03
C CYS A 21 -2.05 0.54 6.24
N ARG A 22 -2.51 0.86 7.45
CA ARG A 22 -1.83 0.55 8.71
C ARG A 22 -2.31 -0.78 9.29
N CYS A 23 -1.59 -1.86 8.98
CA CYS A 23 -1.80 -3.14 9.63
C CYS A 23 -1.18 -3.16 11.03
N MET A 24 -1.89 -3.75 11.99
CA MET A 24 -1.47 -3.87 13.39
C MET A 24 -0.67 -5.15 13.61
N THR A 25 -1.13 -6.27 13.04
CA THR A 25 -0.54 -7.58 13.24
C THR A 25 0.71 -7.82 12.37
N PRO A 26 1.69 -8.60 12.82
CA PRO A 26 2.79 -9.05 11.97
C PRO A 26 2.31 -9.81 10.72
N GLN A 27 1.21 -10.55 10.83
CA GLN A 27 0.59 -11.31 9.74
C GLN A 27 0.03 -10.39 8.66
N GLY A 28 -0.74 -9.36 9.03
CA GLY A 28 -1.29 -8.36 8.12
C GLY A 28 -0.19 -7.53 7.44
N LYS A 29 0.84 -7.12 8.19
CA LYS A 29 2.01 -6.42 7.64
C LYS A 29 2.71 -7.23 6.54
N ARG A 30 2.81 -8.56 6.71
CA ARG A 30 3.39 -9.44 5.68
C ARG A 30 2.51 -9.58 4.45
N LEU A 31 1.18 -9.63 4.61
CA LEU A 31 0.26 -9.67 3.47
C LEU A 31 0.38 -8.37 2.65
N LYS A 32 0.38 -7.23 3.31
CA LYS A 32 0.61 -5.93 2.69
C LYS A 32 1.95 -5.88 1.91
N ALA A 33 3.03 -6.37 2.51
CA ALA A 33 4.37 -6.34 1.90
C ALA A 33 4.51 -7.21 0.64
N LYS A 34 3.60 -8.14 0.38
CA LYS A 34 3.63 -9.00 -0.82
C LYS A 34 3.27 -8.27 -2.11
N TYR A 35 2.63 -7.09 -2.05
CA TYR A 35 2.17 -6.36 -3.25
C TYR A 35 1.45 -7.28 -4.25
N ARG A 36 0.49 -8.08 -3.76
CA ARG A 36 -0.22 -9.05 -4.59
C ARG A 36 -0.96 -8.34 -5.72
N TYR A 37 -0.55 -8.58 -6.94
CA TYR A 37 -1.19 -8.07 -8.15
C TYR A 37 -2.20 -9.10 -8.67
N PHE A 38 -3.44 -8.66 -8.88
CA PHE A 38 -4.49 -9.45 -9.49
C PHE A 38 -4.53 -9.18 -10.99
N GLY A 39 -4.27 -10.22 -11.80
CA GLY A 39 -4.37 -10.15 -13.24
C GLY A 39 -5.78 -10.42 -13.77
N PRO A 40 -5.96 -10.38 -15.12
CA PRO A 40 -7.25 -10.67 -15.75
C PRO A 40 -7.87 -12.02 -15.35
N ASP A 41 -7.06 -13.05 -15.23
CA ASP A 41 -7.48 -14.41 -14.86
C ASP A 41 -7.95 -14.52 -13.39
N GLU A 42 -7.61 -13.56 -12.56
CA GLU A 42 -7.95 -13.53 -11.13
C GLU A 42 -9.13 -12.60 -10.81
N ARG A 43 -9.88 -12.16 -11.82
CA ARG A 43 -11.03 -11.22 -11.67
C ARG A 43 -12.00 -11.65 -10.58
N ARG A 44 -12.32 -12.94 -10.48
CA ARG A 44 -13.23 -13.47 -9.46
C ARG A 44 -12.67 -13.28 -8.05
N LEU A 45 -11.38 -13.54 -7.87
CA LEU A 45 -10.70 -13.38 -6.57
C LEU A 45 -10.63 -11.91 -6.18
N LEU A 46 -10.29 -11.03 -7.12
CA LEU A 46 -10.28 -9.58 -6.88
C LEU A 46 -11.68 -9.07 -6.51
N LYS A 47 -12.73 -9.50 -7.23
CA LYS A 47 -14.10 -9.09 -6.92
C LYS A 47 -14.52 -9.51 -5.51
N ALA A 48 -14.13 -10.70 -5.06
CA ALA A 48 -14.39 -11.16 -3.70
C ALA A 48 -13.64 -10.29 -2.66
N GLU A 49 -12.36 -10.00 -2.91
CA GLU A 49 -11.55 -9.15 -2.04
C GLU A 49 -12.13 -7.73 -1.91
N LEU A 50 -12.47 -7.09 -3.05
CA LEU A 50 -13.09 -5.76 -3.06
C LEU A 50 -14.46 -5.76 -2.36
N SER A 51 -15.25 -6.84 -2.52
CA SER A 51 -16.55 -6.94 -1.84
C SER A 51 -16.42 -7.11 -0.33
N ALA A 52 -15.41 -7.84 0.15
CA ALA A 52 -15.14 -7.96 1.58
C ALA A 52 -14.69 -6.61 2.19
N VAL A 53 -13.84 -5.87 1.47
CA VAL A 53 -13.43 -4.52 1.91
C VAL A 53 -14.64 -3.56 1.95
N ASP A 54 -15.51 -3.61 0.95
CA ASP A 54 -16.74 -2.79 0.88
C ASP A 54 -17.68 -3.05 2.06
N GLN A 55 -17.93 -4.34 2.37
CA GLN A 55 -18.75 -4.71 3.52
C GLN A 55 -18.12 -4.25 4.85
N LEU A 56 -16.79 -4.26 4.95
CA LEU A 56 -16.10 -3.73 6.13
C LEU A 56 -16.17 -2.21 6.22
N ILE A 57 -16.14 -1.47 5.11
CA ILE A 57 -16.33 -0.03 5.12
C ILE A 57 -17.70 0.32 5.73
N GLU A 58 -18.77 -0.34 5.28
CA GLU A 58 -20.10 -0.13 5.82
C GLU A 58 -20.19 -0.57 7.30
N TYR A 59 -19.57 -1.70 7.65
CA TYR A 59 -19.52 -2.14 9.04
C TYR A 59 -18.82 -1.11 9.95
N VAL A 60 -17.65 -0.65 9.57
CA VAL A 60 -16.82 0.30 10.33
C VAL A 60 -17.53 1.64 10.55
N LYS A 61 -18.27 2.14 9.55
CA LYS A 61 -19.05 3.37 9.68
C LYS A 61 -20.12 3.28 10.78
N HIS A 62 -20.76 2.12 10.92
CA HIS A 62 -21.88 1.93 11.83
C HIS A 62 -21.49 1.33 13.19
N HIS A 63 -20.28 0.76 13.33
CA HIS A 63 -19.83 0.02 14.52
C HIS A 63 -18.44 0.49 15.00
N PRO A 64 -18.27 1.77 15.37
CA PRO A 64 -16.97 2.32 15.75
C PRO A 64 -16.39 1.73 17.06
N LEU A 65 -17.25 1.26 17.97
CA LEU A 65 -16.81 0.61 19.22
C LEU A 65 -16.26 -0.78 18.97
N GLU A 66 -16.95 -1.55 18.14
CA GLU A 66 -16.53 -2.89 17.73
C GLU A 66 -15.22 -2.83 16.94
N LEU A 67 -15.04 -1.80 16.09
CA LEU A 67 -13.78 -1.55 15.41
C LEU A 67 -12.64 -1.33 16.41
N ARG A 68 -12.82 -0.46 17.40
CA ARG A 68 -11.81 -0.20 18.43
C ARG A 68 -11.47 -1.47 19.19
N ASN A 69 -12.50 -2.25 19.60
CA ASN A 69 -12.28 -3.52 20.26
C ASN A 69 -11.48 -4.49 19.37
N ALA A 70 -11.81 -4.61 18.08
CA ALA A 70 -11.06 -5.43 17.15
C ALA A 70 -9.59 -4.97 17.04
N GLN A 71 -9.37 -3.67 16.91
CA GLN A 71 -8.02 -3.09 16.82
C GLN A 71 -7.21 -3.35 18.08
N ASP A 72 -7.81 -3.21 19.27
CA ASP A 72 -7.16 -3.51 20.55
C ASP A 72 -6.74 -4.99 20.63
N GLN A 73 -7.59 -5.91 20.16
CA GLN A 73 -7.21 -7.32 20.13
C GLN A 73 -6.09 -7.58 19.09
N LEU A 74 -6.22 -7.02 17.88
CA LEU A 74 -5.26 -7.21 16.79
C LEU A 74 -3.87 -6.68 17.15
N ALA A 75 -3.76 -5.57 17.88
CA ALA A 75 -2.49 -4.99 18.30
C ALA A 75 -1.64 -5.90 19.19
N HIS A 76 -2.26 -6.88 19.86
CA HIS A 76 -1.59 -7.80 20.76
C HIS A 76 -1.10 -9.10 20.10
N PHE A 77 -1.45 -9.37 18.85
CA PHE A 77 -0.95 -10.55 18.14
C PHE A 77 0.54 -10.44 17.85
N ARG A 78 1.24 -11.54 18.12
CA ARG A 78 2.68 -11.69 17.87
C ARG A 78 2.96 -12.56 16.65
N ASP A 79 4.21 -12.62 16.24
CA ASP A 79 4.65 -13.51 15.15
C ASP A 79 4.97 -14.90 15.69
N LEU A 80 4.00 -15.80 15.60
CA LEU A 80 4.10 -17.16 16.10
C LEU A 80 4.50 -18.20 15.05
N ARG A 81 4.97 -17.79 13.86
CA ARG A 81 5.32 -18.75 12.79
C ARG A 81 6.39 -19.74 13.20
N GLY A 82 7.44 -19.27 13.87
CA GLY A 82 8.51 -20.12 14.37
C GLY A 82 8.03 -21.11 15.43
N THR A 83 7.20 -20.63 16.34
CA THR A 83 6.59 -21.42 17.43
C THR A 83 5.66 -22.49 16.87
N VAL A 84 4.73 -22.13 15.97
CA VAL A 84 3.80 -23.08 15.35
C VAL A 84 4.53 -24.10 14.47
N ALA A 85 5.53 -23.67 13.68
CA ALA A 85 6.36 -24.59 12.91
C ALA A 85 7.22 -25.51 13.79
N GLY A 86 7.65 -25.04 14.96
CA GLY A 86 8.32 -25.86 15.96
C GLY A 86 7.38 -26.92 16.53
N LEU A 87 6.15 -26.53 16.86
CA LEU A 87 5.12 -27.43 17.37
C LEU A 87 4.76 -28.52 16.36
N SER A 88 4.57 -28.19 15.09
CA SER A 88 4.33 -29.17 14.01
C SER A 88 5.47 -30.17 13.83
N LYS A 89 6.70 -29.82 14.23
CA LYS A 89 7.90 -30.67 14.16
C LYS A 89 8.20 -31.37 15.50
N SER A 90 7.27 -31.39 16.43
CA SER A 90 7.41 -31.98 17.77
C SER A 90 8.57 -31.39 18.58
N ARG A 91 8.93 -30.12 18.34
CA ARG A 91 9.91 -29.40 19.14
C ARG A 91 9.30 -29.06 20.52
N THR A 92 10.05 -29.29 21.58
CA THR A 92 9.64 -28.82 22.91
C THR A 92 9.77 -27.28 22.95
N LEU A 93 8.66 -26.60 23.19
CA LEU A 93 8.56 -25.16 23.31
C LEU A 93 9.02 -24.69 24.70
N ASP A 94 9.48 -23.44 24.78
CA ASP A 94 9.76 -22.81 26.07
C ASP A 94 8.49 -22.21 26.70
N LEU A 95 8.63 -21.68 27.91
CA LEU A 95 7.49 -21.10 28.64
C LEU A 95 6.95 -19.84 27.95
N THR A 96 7.81 -19.06 27.29
CA THR A 96 7.43 -17.86 26.56
C THR A 96 6.60 -18.23 25.33
N GLU A 97 7.05 -19.23 24.58
CA GLU A 97 6.35 -19.74 23.40
C GLU A 97 4.96 -20.30 23.77
N LEU A 98 4.87 -21.06 24.85
CA LEU A 98 3.59 -21.58 25.36
C LEU A 98 2.65 -20.45 25.82
N PHE A 99 3.20 -19.47 26.51
CA PHE A 99 2.46 -18.24 26.89
C PHE A 99 1.92 -17.50 25.65
N GLU A 100 2.75 -17.33 24.62
CA GLU A 100 2.34 -16.62 23.40
C GLU A 100 1.23 -17.39 22.66
N ILE A 101 1.26 -18.73 22.62
CA ILE A 101 0.16 -19.53 22.07
C ILE A 101 -1.11 -19.33 22.91
N LYS A 102 -1.03 -19.39 24.24
CA LYS A 102 -2.17 -19.14 25.14
C LYS A 102 -2.80 -17.78 24.87
N GLN A 103 -1.98 -16.73 24.76
CA GLN A 103 -2.46 -15.39 24.46
C GLN A 103 -3.13 -15.32 23.08
N ALA A 104 -2.53 -15.90 22.04
CA ALA A 104 -3.11 -15.90 20.69
C ALA A 104 -4.49 -16.58 20.68
N VAL A 105 -4.65 -17.72 21.33
CA VAL A 105 -5.94 -18.43 21.42
C VAL A 105 -7.00 -17.57 22.11
N ARG A 106 -6.65 -16.92 23.20
CA ARG A 106 -7.56 -16.01 23.92
C ARG A 106 -7.96 -14.79 23.07
N LEU A 107 -7.01 -14.22 22.33
CA LEU A 107 -7.31 -13.13 21.39
C LEU A 107 -8.25 -13.60 20.26
N LEU A 108 -8.03 -14.81 19.73
CA LEU A 108 -8.94 -15.42 18.74
C LEU A 108 -10.36 -15.54 19.29
N HIS A 109 -10.51 -16.06 20.53
CA HIS A 109 -11.82 -16.18 21.18
C HIS A 109 -12.49 -14.82 21.44
N LYS A 110 -11.71 -13.78 21.71
CA LYS A 110 -12.26 -12.41 21.84
C LYS A 110 -12.72 -11.85 20.48
N LEU A 111 -11.96 -12.08 19.40
CA LEU A 111 -12.38 -11.69 18.06
C LEU A 111 -13.67 -12.39 17.62
N LEU A 112 -13.83 -13.67 17.95
CA LEU A 112 -15.06 -14.45 17.68
C LEU A 112 -16.32 -13.84 18.36
N LYS A 113 -16.14 -13.12 19.47
CA LYS A 113 -17.23 -12.46 20.21
C LYS A 113 -17.64 -11.11 19.65
N ILE A 114 -16.90 -10.55 18.68
CA ILE A 114 -17.26 -9.26 18.06
C ILE A 114 -18.39 -9.48 17.04
N PRO A 115 -19.60 -8.94 17.27
CA PRO A 115 -20.76 -9.25 16.44
C PRO A 115 -20.56 -8.84 14.98
N GLY A 116 -20.81 -9.75 14.05
CA GLY A 116 -20.83 -9.49 12.62
C GLY A 116 -19.48 -9.22 11.95
N LEU A 117 -18.41 -8.91 12.69
CA LEU A 117 -17.12 -8.52 12.14
C LEU A 117 -16.54 -9.56 11.17
N LEU A 118 -16.43 -10.78 11.61
CA LEU A 118 -15.82 -11.86 10.81
C LEU A 118 -16.65 -12.19 9.56
N ALA A 119 -17.97 -12.21 9.69
CA ALA A 119 -18.89 -12.42 8.57
C ALA A 119 -18.77 -11.30 7.50
N LYS A 120 -18.70 -10.04 7.94
CA LYS A 120 -18.51 -8.88 7.04
C LYS A 120 -17.12 -8.84 6.43
N ALA A 121 -16.13 -9.36 7.14
CA ALA A 121 -14.78 -9.49 6.59
C ALA A 121 -14.62 -10.70 5.65
N ASP A 122 -15.60 -11.58 5.52
CA ASP A 122 -15.50 -12.88 4.85
C ASP A 122 -14.31 -13.69 5.37
N ILE A 123 -14.23 -13.83 6.71
CA ILE A 123 -13.15 -14.49 7.44
C ILE A 123 -13.75 -15.57 8.36
N THR A 124 -13.12 -16.74 8.34
CA THR A 124 -13.43 -17.82 9.26
C THR A 124 -12.30 -18.00 10.26
N ILE A 125 -12.62 -17.97 11.55
CA ILE A 125 -11.72 -18.33 12.64
C ILE A 125 -12.33 -19.55 13.34
N HIS A 126 -11.54 -20.60 13.48
CA HIS A 126 -11.96 -21.82 14.17
C HIS A 126 -11.71 -21.70 15.67
N PRO A 127 -12.72 -21.91 16.53
CA PRO A 127 -12.50 -21.93 17.97
C PRO A 127 -11.57 -23.08 18.37
N LEU A 128 -10.75 -22.85 19.39
CA LEU A 128 -9.75 -23.79 19.91
C LEU A 128 -9.91 -23.99 21.43
N PRO A 129 -11.12 -24.38 21.93
CA PRO A 129 -11.36 -24.51 23.37
C PRO A 129 -10.50 -25.60 24.02
N GLU A 130 -10.24 -26.70 23.31
CA GLU A 130 -9.41 -27.80 23.82
C GLU A 130 -7.97 -27.34 24.03
N LEU A 131 -7.44 -26.51 23.11
CA LEU A 131 -6.10 -25.96 23.23
C LEU A 131 -6.02 -24.94 24.37
N GLU A 132 -7.06 -24.12 24.57
CA GLU A 132 -7.14 -23.20 25.71
C GLU A 132 -7.18 -23.99 27.04
N ALA A 133 -7.98 -25.06 27.17
CA ALA A 133 -8.05 -25.88 28.34
C ALA A 133 -6.72 -26.57 28.69
N LEU A 134 -5.96 -27.02 27.66
CA LEU A 134 -4.60 -27.55 27.85
C LEU A 134 -3.63 -26.50 28.41
N LEU A 135 -3.78 -25.22 28.05
CA LEU A 135 -2.88 -24.13 28.48
C LEU A 135 -3.38 -23.38 29.71
N ASP A 136 -4.62 -23.60 30.15
CA ASP A 136 -5.24 -23.00 31.34
C ASP A 136 -6.15 -23.99 32.05
N PRO A 137 -5.61 -25.13 32.61
CA PRO A 137 -6.39 -26.24 33.17
C PRO A 137 -7.21 -25.83 34.39
N ARG A 138 -6.90 -24.71 35.03
CA ARG A 138 -7.65 -24.14 36.17
C ARG A 138 -8.68 -23.09 35.76
N GLU A 139 -8.79 -22.76 34.50
CA GLU A 139 -9.66 -21.69 33.98
C GLU A 139 -9.46 -20.34 34.70
N LEU A 140 -8.23 -20.06 35.15
CA LEU A 140 -7.94 -18.87 35.95
C LEU A 140 -8.07 -17.57 35.15
N GLY A 141 -8.06 -17.67 33.83
CA GLY A 141 -8.16 -16.53 32.96
C GLY A 141 -7.02 -15.53 33.12
N THR A 142 -5.93 -15.87 33.80
CA THR A 142 -4.79 -14.99 34.04
C THR A 142 -3.99 -14.72 32.75
N SER A 143 -3.37 -13.55 32.66
CA SER A 143 -2.52 -13.18 31.54
C SER A 143 -1.16 -13.89 31.54
N GLY A 144 -0.77 -14.54 32.60
CA GLY A 144 0.49 -15.28 32.71
C GLY A 144 0.36 -16.76 32.26
N PHE A 145 1.49 -17.40 32.06
CA PHE A 145 1.62 -18.83 31.86
C PHE A 145 2.75 -19.35 32.76
N TYR A 146 2.48 -20.41 33.47
CA TYR A 146 3.46 -21.20 34.20
C TYR A 146 3.03 -22.67 34.11
N LEU A 147 3.92 -23.59 34.41
CA LEU A 147 3.58 -25.01 34.44
C LEU A 147 2.77 -25.26 35.71
N TYR A 148 1.50 -25.63 35.54
CA TYR A 148 0.60 -25.90 36.61
C TYR A 148 0.93 -27.27 37.26
N ASP A 149 0.65 -27.42 38.56
CA ASP A 149 0.88 -28.65 39.25
C ASP A 149 0.00 -29.83 38.75
N GLU A 150 -1.11 -29.49 38.10
CA GLU A 150 -2.01 -30.41 37.41
C GLU A 150 -1.37 -31.17 36.25
N TYR A 151 -0.29 -30.64 35.67
CA TYR A 151 0.40 -31.32 34.57
C TYR A 151 1.21 -32.52 35.02
N SER A 152 1.69 -32.55 36.30
CA SER A 152 2.48 -33.66 36.84
C SER A 152 2.38 -33.73 38.36
N SER A 153 1.93 -34.89 38.88
CA SER A 153 1.94 -35.16 40.31
C SER A 153 3.35 -35.14 40.91
N ARG A 154 4.39 -35.49 40.09
CA ARG A 154 5.78 -35.45 40.53
C ARG A 154 6.27 -33.98 40.65
N LEU A 155 5.90 -33.13 39.72
CA LEU A 155 6.21 -31.70 39.81
C LEU A 155 5.58 -31.04 41.02
N ALA A 156 4.30 -31.36 41.28
CA ALA A 156 3.58 -30.90 42.47
C ALA A 156 4.29 -31.36 43.77
N ALA A 157 4.69 -32.64 43.85
CA ALA A 157 5.40 -33.18 45.02
C ALA A 157 6.77 -32.50 45.23
N LEU A 158 7.55 -32.30 44.15
CA LEU A 158 8.85 -31.63 44.24
C LEU A 158 8.69 -30.19 44.73
N ARG A 159 7.74 -29.42 44.23
CA ARG A 159 7.43 -28.06 44.67
C ARG A 159 6.96 -27.99 46.11
N GLN A 160 6.13 -28.93 46.51
CA GLN A 160 5.70 -29.04 47.93
C GLN A 160 6.92 -29.29 48.82
N SER A 161 7.73 -30.32 48.53
CA SER A 161 8.94 -30.65 49.29
C SER A 161 9.91 -29.46 49.36
N ARG A 162 10.08 -28.69 48.29
CA ARG A 162 10.88 -27.49 48.29
C ARG A 162 10.30 -26.41 49.20
N ALA A 163 8.98 -26.20 49.17
CA ALA A 163 8.32 -25.19 50.02
C ALA A 163 8.40 -25.56 51.52
N GLU A 164 8.34 -26.86 51.85
CA GLU A 164 8.55 -27.34 53.23
C GLU A 164 10.00 -27.13 53.68
N LEU A 165 10.97 -27.49 52.81
CA LEU A 165 12.40 -27.32 53.07
C LEU A 165 12.76 -25.82 53.26
N GLU A 166 12.18 -24.92 52.47
CA GLU A 166 12.41 -23.48 52.58
C GLU A 166 11.94 -22.91 53.92
N LYS A 167 10.84 -23.44 54.49
CA LYS A 167 10.36 -23.09 55.84
C LYS A 167 11.31 -23.60 56.95
N GLU A 168 11.93 -24.77 56.75
CA GLU A 168 12.93 -25.29 57.68
C GLU A 168 14.22 -24.45 57.64
N MET A 169 14.62 -24.04 56.43
CA MET A 169 15.80 -23.20 56.21
C MET A 169 15.71 -21.83 56.90
N GLU A 170 14.51 -21.25 57.09
CA GLU A 170 14.31 -20.01 57.79
C GLU A 170 14.74 -20.12 59.27
N LYS A 171 14.68 -21.30 59.86
CA LYS A 171 14.99 -21.56 61.30
C LYS A 171 16.39 -22.09 61.50
N ALA A 172 17.03 -22.66 60.50
CA ALA A 172 18.32 -23.35 60.57
C ALA A 172 19.52 -22.37 60.48
N GLN A 173 20.63 -22.73 61.18
CA GLN A 173 21.86 -21.96 61.14
C GLN A 173 23.08 -22.87 60.97
N GLY A 174 24.23 -22.27 60.56
CA GLY A 174 25.52 -22.99 60.46
C GLY A 174 25.51 -24.16 59.48
N GLU A 175 26.02 -25.35 59.93
CA GLU A 175 26.15 -26.56 59.09
C GLU A 175 24.82 -27.13 58.65
N GLU A 176 23.78 -27.06 59.51
CA GLU A 176 22.44 -27.47 59.19
C GLU A 176 21.86 -26.74 57.98
N ARG A 177 22.02 -25.42 57.97
CA ARG A 177 21.61 -24.57 56.82
C ARG A 177 22.37 -24.93 55.55
N ALA A 178 23.66 -25.25 55.63
CA ALA A 178 24.45 -25.69 54.51
C ALA A 178 23.98 -27.04 53.93
N ALA A 179 23.53 -27.97 54.79
CA ALA A 179 22.94 -29.24 54.38
C ALA A 179 21.59 -29.04 53.65
N LEU A 180 20.70 -28.20 54.19
CA LEU A 180 19.43 -27.83 53.59
C LEU A 180 19.58 -27.11 52.24
N LEU A 181 20.61 -26.27 52.08
CA LEU A 181 20.95 -25.64 50.79
C LEU A 181 21.32 -26.67 49.73
N ARG A 182 22.04 -27.73 50.08
CA ARG A 182 22.37 -28.81 49.13
C ARG A 182 21.11 -29.57 48.73
N GLN A 183 20.23 -29.90 49.67
CA GLN A 183 18.94 -30.56 49.36
C GLN A 183 18.06 -29.68 48.49
N ARG A 184 17.99 -28.38 48.78
CA ARG A 184 17.26 -27.42 47.93
C ARG A 184 17.78 -27.42 46.49
N SER A 185 19.11 -27.46 46.32
CA SER A 185 19.71 -27.52 44.96
C SER A 185 19.36 -28.80 44.21
N GLN A 186 19.24 -29.95 44.92
CA GLN A 186 18.79 -31.19 44.31
C GLN A 186 17.31 -31.16 43.91
N LEU A 187 16.45 -30.60 44.76
CA LEU A 187 15.03 -30.43 44.46
C LEU A 187 14.85 -29.47 43.24
N LEU A 188 15.57 -28.39 43.18
CA LEU A 188 15.54 -27.46 42.02
C LEU A 188 15.99 -28.14 40.73
N ALA A 189 17.03 -28.97 40.78
CA ALA A 189 17.47 -29.76 39.61
C ALA A 189 16.37 -30.75 39.19
N GLY A 190 15.74 -31.47 40.14
CA GLY A 190 14.61 -32.37 39.86
C GLY A 190 13.39 -31.63 39.29
N GLU A 191 13.06 -30.43 39.81
CA GLU A 191 11.99 -29.61 39.27
C GLU A 191 12.28 -29.22 37.80
N ALA A 192 13.52 -28.75 37.48
CA ALA A 192 13.90 -28.35 36.11
C ALA A 192 13.83 -29.52 35.11
N GLU A 193 14.24 -30.73 35.54
CA GLU A 193 14.10 -31.94 34.73
C GLU A 193 12.64 -32.26 34.45
N GLU A 194 11.81 -32.28 35.51
CA GLU A 194 10.38 -32.58 35.43
C GLU A 194 9.65 -31.51 34.59
N GLU A 195 9.96 -30.23 34.76
CA GLU A 195 9.39 -29.17 33.97
C GLU A 195 9.71 -29.33 32.45
N THR A 196 10.88 -29.85 32.15
CA THR A 196 11.26 -30.16 30.75
C THR A 196 10.44 -31.34 30.22
N ALA A 197 10.26 -32.37 31.01
CA ALA A 197 9.44 -33.53 30.64
C ALA A 197 7.95 -33.12 30.46
N VAL A 198 7.40 -32.33 31.38
CA VAL A 198 6.05 -31.80 31.30
C VAL A 198 5.85 -30.96 30.04
N ARG A 199 6.81 -30.07 29.70
CA ARG A 199 6.73 -29.28 28.45
C ARG A 199 6.72 -30.16 27.22
N ALA A 200 7.54 -31.22 27.19
CA ALA A 200 7.57 -32.14 26.05
C ALA A 200 6.22 -32.87 25.88
N VAL A 201 5.60 -33.36 26.99
CA VAL A 201 4.28 -33.98 26.95
C VAL A 201 3.22 -32.98 26.49
N LEU A 202 3.21 -31.77 27.06
CA LEU A 202 2.26 -30.71 26.70
C LEU A 202 2.39 -30.33 25.22
N CYS A 203 3.60 -30.17 24.71
CA CYS A 203 3.83 -29.93 23.28
C CYS A 203 3.31 -31.05 22.38
N GLY A 204 3.46 -32.30 22.82
CA GLY A 204 2.85 -33.46 22.13
C GLY A 204 1.32 -33.38 22.06
N GLN A 205 0.67 -32.93 23.13
CA GLN A 205 -0.79 -32.72 23.18
C GLN A 205 -1.24 -31.52 22.35
N LEU A 206 -0.41 -30.49 22.23
CA LEU A 206 -0.70 -29.28 21.43
C LEU A 206 -0.44 -29.48 19.94
N ALA A 207 0.47 -30.37 19.55
CA ALA A 207 0.87 -30.59 18.17
C ALA A 207 -0.28 -30.81 17.17
N PRO A 208 -1.35 -31.58 17.50
CA PRO A 208 -2.49 -31.74 16.58
C PRO A 208 -3.24 -30.47 16.25
N PHE A 209 -3.09 -29.42 17.02
CA PHE A 209 -3.74 -28.11 16.77
C PHE A 209 -2.90 -27.14 15.94
N ALA A 210 -1.66 -27.49 15.61
CA ALA A 210 -0.71 -26.58 14.97
C ALA A 210 -1.22 -26.03 13.63
N ASP A 211 -1.77 -26.87 12.77
CA ASP A 211 -2.28 -26.47 11.46
C ASP A 211 -3.49 -25.53 11.62
N ARG A 212 -4.45 -25.88 12.48
CA ARG A 212 -5.62 -25.06 12.75
C ARG A 212 -5.23 -23.70 13.39
N LEU A 213 -4.23 -23.68 14.25
CA LEU A 213 -3.69 -22.44 14.80
C LEU A 213 -3.00 -21.59 13.71
N SER A 214 -2.26 -22.23 12.79
CA SER A 214 -1.66 -21.57 11.64
C SER A 214 -2.71 -20.91 10.73
N ASP A 215 -3.78 -21.64 10.41
CA ASP A 215 -4.89 -21.14 9.59
C ASP A 215 -5.58 -19.93 10.25
N ASN A 216 -5.84 -20.03 11.55
CA ASN A 216 -6.40 -18.91 12.31
C ASN A 216 -5.49 -17.68 12.32
N LEU A 217 -4.18 -17.85 12.44
CA LEU A 217 -3.22 -16.73 12.38
C LEU A 217 -3.17 -16.10 10.99
N GLN A 218 -3.34 -16.90 9.92
CA GLN A 218 -3.48 -16.37 8.56
C GLN A 218 -4.79 -15.59 8.40
N ALA A 219 -5.90 -16.13 8.93
CA ALA A 219 -7.21 -15.48 8.94
C ALA A 219 -7.17 -14.13 9.69
N VAL A 220 -6.50 -14.07 10.84
CA VAL A 220 -6.25 -12.81 11.57
C VAL A 220 -5.48 -11.80 10.71
N GLY A 221 -4.45 -12.25 9.98
CA GLY A 221 -3.70 -11.40 9.08
C GLY A 221 -4.56 -10.83 7.94
N GLN A 222 -5.47 -11.65 7.39
CA GLN A 222 -6.41 -11.22 6.35
C GLN A 222 -7.43 -10.21 6.91
N LEU A 223 -7.97 -10.47 8.10
CA LEU A 223 -8.89 -9.55 8.79
C LEU A 223 -8.23 -8.18 9.00
N ASP A 224 -7.05 -8.16 9.60
CA ASP A 224 -6.28 -6.95 9.85
C ASP A 224 -5.99 -6.16 8.56
N PHE A 225 -5.57 -6.87 7.51
CA PHE A 225 -5.25 -6.25 6.24
C PHE A 225 -6.49 -5.67 5.54
N ARG A 226 -7.64 -6.37 5.56
CA ARG A 226 -8.91 -5.87 5.01
C ARG A 226 -9.44 -4.68 5.81
N LEU A 227 -9.35 -4.71 7.14
CA LEU A 227 -9.70 -3.57 7.99
C LEU A 227 -8.81 -2.36 7.70
N ALA A 228 -7.50 -2.56 7.52
CA ALA A 228 -6.58 -1.49 7.17
C ALA A 228 -6.89 -0.87 5.79
N LYS A 229 -7.29 -1.68 4.80
CA LYS A 229 -7.77 -1.21 3.49
C LYS A 229 -9.06 -0.41 3.62
N ALA A 230 -10.02 -0.90 4.40
CA ALA A 230 -11.29 -0.22 4.62
C ALA A 230 -11.10 1.17 5.27
N GLN A 231 -10.24 1.26 6.28
CA GLN A 231 -9.91 2.53 6.92
C GLN A 231 -9.19 3.50 5.99
N MET A 232 -8.27 2.98 5.15
CA MET A 232 -7.59 3.77 4.13
C MET A 232 -8.56 4.33 3.11
N ALA A 233 -9.51 3.50 2.63
CA ALA A 233 -10.55 3.92 1.69
C ALA A 233 -11.44 5.03 2.28
N LEU A 234 -11.86 4.89 3.54
CA LEU A 234 -12.64 5.92 4.25
C LEU A 234 -11.88 7.23 4.37
N ARG A 235 -10.59 7.18 4.72
CA ARG A 235 -9.74 8.37 4.84
C ARG A 235 -9.62 9.14 3.52
N TRP A 236 -9.55 8.44 2.39
CA TRP A 236 -9.37 9.05 1.09
C TRP A 236 -10.68 9.39 0.37
N GLY A 237 -11.84 9.05 0.95
CA GLY A 237 -13.11 9.15 0.25
C GLY A 237 -13.15 8.25 -1.00
N ALA A 238 -12.41 7.14 -0.95
CA ALA A 238 -12.29 6.21 -2.05
C ALA A 238 -13.54 5.34 -2.21
N SER A 239 -13.91 5.05 -3.46
CA SER A 239 -15.05 4.21 -3.78
C SER A 239 -14.67 2.84 -4.29
N LYS A 240 -15.57 1.87 -4.16
CA LYS A 240 -15.40 0.52 -4.72
C LYS A 240 -15.32 0.60 -6.24
N PRO A 241 -14.23 0.10 -6.85
CA PRO A 241 -14.13 0.13 -8.30
C PRO A 241 -15.02 -0.93 -8.96
N ASP A 242 -15.59 -0.57 -10.12
CA ASP A 242 -16.23 -1.50 -11.01
C ASP A 242 -15.19 -2.19 -11.90
N LEU A 243 -15.26 -3.52 -11.94
CA LEU A 243 -14.38 -4.31 -12.81
C LEU A 243 -15.06 -4.51 -14.18
N LEU A 244 -14.52 -3.87 -15.19
CA LEU A 244 -15.04 -3.88 -16.57
C LEU A 244 -14.49 -5.07 -17.39
N GLU A 245 -15.08 -5.32 -18.56
CA GLU A 245 -14.59 -6.33 -19.49
C GLU A 245 -13.31 -5.85 -20.21
N ALA A 246 -12.57 -6.81 -20.76
CA ALA A 246 -11.35 -6.49 -21.50
C ALA A 246 -11.67 -5.62 -22.74
N GLY A 247 -10.93 -4.50 -22.87
CA GLY A 247 -11.10 -3.56 -23.99
C GLY A 247 -12.05 -2.40 -23.72
N GLU A 248 -12.76 -2.40 -22.60
CA GLU A 248 -13.52 -1.23 -22.14
C GLU A 248 -12.60 -0.13 -21.62
N ALA A 249 -13.14 1.09 -21.50
CA ALA A 249 -12.36 2.25 -21.06
C ALA A 249 -12.13 2.25 -19.55
N VAL A 250 -11.00 2.78 -19.11
CA VAL A 250 -10.80 3.15 -17.70
C VAL A 250 -11.54 4.45 -17.45
N ILE A 251 -12.40 4.47 -16.44
CA ILE A 251 -13.16 5.65 -16.01
C ILE A 251 -12.72 6.02 -14.61
N LEU A 252 -12.34 7.27 -14.40
CA LEU A 252 -11.92 7.81 -13.12
C LEU A 252 -12.61 9.17 -12.93
N GLU A 253 -13.48 9.29 -11.93
CA GLU A 253 -14.20 10.52 -11.62
C GLU A 253 -13.73 11.08 -10.29
N GLN A 254 -13.44 12.36 -10.26
CA GLN A 254 -12.93 13.10 -9.09
C GLN A 254 -11.74 12.36 -8.43
N PHE A 255 -10.86 11.80 -9.28
CA PHE A 255 -9.68 11.11 -8.81
C PHE A 255 -8.59 12.09 -8.38
N HIS A 256 -7.80 11.67 -7.41
CA HIS A 256 -6.74 12.50 -6.85
C HIS A 256 -5.52 11.67 -6.42
N HIS A 257 -4.43 12.37 -6.12
CA HIS A 257 -3.23 11.74 -5.56
C HIS A 257 -3.15 12.06 -4.06
N PRO A 258 -3.48 11.10 -3.16
CA PRO A 258 -3.70 11.41 -1.74
C PRO A 258 -2.46 11.99 -1.03
N VAL A 259 -1.27 11.54 -1.41
CA VAL A 259 -0.02 12.06 -0.82
C VAL A 259 0.24 13.50 -1.25
N ILE A 260 -0.06 13.84 -2.51
CA ILE A 260 0.13 15.20 -3.04
C ILE A 260 -0.97 16.11 -2.47
N GLU A 261 -2.20 15.65 -2.38
CA GLU A 261 -3.31 16.37 -1.73
C GLU A 261 -2.99 16.69 -0.26
N ASP A 262 -2.49 15.70 0.51
CA ASP A 262 -2.03 15.91 1.91
C ASP A 262 -0.91 16.98 1.98
N HIS A 263 0.05 16.97 1.04
CA HIS A 263 1.15 17.95 1.00
C HIS A 263 0.67 19.36 0.62
N LEU A 264 -0.24 19.49 -0.33
CA LEU A 264 -0.83 20.77 -0.73
C LEU A 264 -1.67 21.35 0.41
N SER A 265 -2.53 20.54 1.02
CA SER A 265 -3.36 20.93 2.15
C SER A 265 -2.53 21.43 3.34
N ALA A 266 -1.40 20.79 3.63
CA ALA A 266 -0.47 21.23 4.68
C ALA A 266 0.15 22.61 4.40
N ARG A 267 0.17 23.07 3.14
CA ARG A 267 0.64 24.39 2.70
C ARG A 267 -0.50 25.39 2.49
N GLY A 268 -1.75 25.00 2.79
CA GLY A 268 -2.93 25.82 2.58
C GLY A 268 -3.36 25.94 1.10
N ALA A 269 -2.83 25.08 0.21
CA ALA A 269 -3.22 25.00 -1.19
C ALA A 269 -4.28 23.91 -1.40
N ALA A 270 -5.21 24.16 -2.35
CA ALA A 270 -6.22 23.19 -2.72
C ALA A 270 -5.68 22.22 -3.80
N TYR A 271 -6.12 20.96 -3.71
CA TYR A 271 -5.92 19.98 -4.79
C TYR A 271 -7.16 19.94 -5.66
N GLU A 272 -7.00 20.13 -6.95
CA GLU A 272 -8.11 20.02 -7.91
C GLU A 272 -8.24 18.57 -8.37
N ARG A 273 -9.36 17.93 -7.99
CA ARG A 273 -9.68 16.55 -8.36
C ARG A 273 -10.11 16.48 -9.81
N GLN A 274 -9.72 15.42 -10.49
CA GLN A 274 -9.84 15.27 -11.93
C GLN A 274 -10.87 14.22 -12.32
N THR A 275 -11.41 14.36 -13.55
CA THR A 275 -12.29 13.35 -14.15
C THR A 275 -11.78 13.02 -15.55
N THR A 276 -11.68 11.73 -15.87
CA THR A 276 -11.23 11.31 -17.21
C THR A 276 -11.75 9.93 -17.59
N THR A 277 -11.79 9.70 -18.90
CA THR A 277 -12.07 8.38 -19.49
C THR A 277 -10.95 8.04 -20.46
N LEU A 278 -10.26 6.92 -20.21
CA LEU A 278 -9.15 6.45 -21.02
C LEU A 278 -9.60 5.24 -21.83
N ALA A 279 -9.88 5.44 -23.08
CA ALA A 279 -10.24 4.35 -23.98
C ALA A 279 -9.03 3.52 -24.38
N ARG A 280 -9.26 2.31 -24.89
CA ARG A 280 -8.24 1.51 -25.55
C ARG A 280 -7.52 2.32 -26.62
N GLY A 281 -6.21 2.12 -26.74
CA GLY A 281 -5.34 2.86 -27.66
C GLY A 281 -4.50 3.89 -26.95
N THR A 282 -4.27 5.04 -27.57
CA THR A 282 -3.39 6.09 -27.06
C THR A 282 -4.16 7.31 -26.63
N THR A 283 -3.92 7.77 -25.42
CA THR A 283 -4.35 9.07 -24.91
C THR A 283 -3.12 9.97 -24.74
N VAL A 284 -3.13 11.11 -25.38
CA VAL A 284 -2.09 12.13 -25.29
C VAL A 284 -2.57 13.23 -24.36
N LEU A 285 -1.82 13.50 -23.29
CA LEU A 285 -2.07 14.58 -22.34
C LEU A 285 -1.11 15.74 -22.63
N THR A 286 -1.64 16.87 -23.03
CA THR A 286 -0.89 18.12 -23.27
C THR A 286 -1.23 19.14 -22.18
N GLY A 287 -0.49 20.25 -22.16
CA GLY A 287 -0.68 21.35 -21.21
C GLY A 287 0.63 22.03 -20.88
N ALA A 288 0.55 23.18 -20.23
CA ALA A 288 1.74 23.95 -19.83
C ALA A 288 2.68 23.14 -18.91
N ASN A 289 3.96 23.48 -18.93
CA ASN A 289 4.94 22.95 -18.00
C ASN A 289 4.53 23.26 -16.58
N MET A 290 4.30 23.27 -15.68
CA MET A 290 3.69 23.58 -14.36
C MET A 290 2.17 23.25 -14.29
N GLY A 291 1.55 22.82 -15.39
CA GLY A 291 0.11 22.53 -15.48
C GLY A 291 -0.35 21.24 -14.82
N GLY A 292 0.48 20.57 -14.00
CA GLY A 292 0.05 19.37 -13.26
C GLY A 292 0.04 18.07 -14.06
N LYS A 293 0.55 18.00 -15.30
CA LYS A 293 0.59 16.79 -16.14
C LYS A 293 1.12 15.56 -15.39
N SER A 294 2.31 15.68 -14.80
CA SER A 294 2.94 14.58 -14.05
C SER A 294 2.14 14.16 -12.82
N VAL A 295 1.50 15.11 -12.13
CA VAL A 295 0.62 14.84 -10.97
C VAL A 295 -0.61 14.05 -11.42
N THR A 296 -1.23 14.47 -12.51
CA THR A 296 -2.38 13.79 -13.11
C THR A 296 -2.04 12.37 -13.55
N LEU A 297 -0.92 12.18 -14.26
CA LEU A 297 -0.45 10.85 -14.64
C LEU A 297 -0.16 9.93 -13.44
N LYS A 298 0.47 10.50 -12.40
CA LYS A 298 0.71 9.76 -11.15
C LYS A 298 -0.60 9.32 -10.48
N ALA A 299 -1.58 10.22 -10.41
CA ALA A 299 -2.89 9.92 -9.80
C ALA A 299 -3.66 8.84 -10.58
N MET A 300 -3.71 8.94 -11.93
CA MET A 300 -4.30 7.92 -12.80
C MET A 300 -3.62 6.55 -12.61
N THR A 301 -2.29 6.54 -12.70
CA THR A 301 -1.51 5.31 -12.57
C THR A 301 -1.66 4.67 -11.20
N LEU A 302 -1.60 5.48 -10.14
CA LEU A 302 -1.82 5.04 -8.77
C LEU A 302 -3.20 4.40 -8.61
N SER A 303 -4.25 5.03 -9.15
CA SER A 303 -5.63 4.51 -9.10
C SER A 303 -5.74 3.13 -9.76
N VAL A 304 -5.20 2.98 -10.97
CA VAL A 304 -5.21 1.68 -11.67
C VAL A 304 -4.41 0.63 -10.89
N ILE A 305 -3.22 0.98 -10.38
CA ILE A 305 -2.41 0.04 -9.58
C ILE A 305 -3.15 -0.40 -8.32
N LEU A 306 -3.79 0.52 -7.61
CA LEU A 306 -4.52 0.22 -6.38
C LEU A 306 -5.67 -0.76 -6.65
N ILE A 307 -6.40 -0.62 -7.77
CA ILE A 307 -7.41 -1.60 -8.19
C ILE A 307 -6.79 -2.99 -8.32
N HIS A 308 -5.68 -3.12 -9.06
CA HIS A 308 -4.98 -4.40 -9.24
C HIS A 308 -4.37 -4.98 -7.97
N LEU A 309 -4.14 -4.16 -6.95
CA LEU A 309 -3.67 -4.61 -5.63
C LEU A 309 -4.83 -4.91 -4.67
N GLY A 310 -6.08 -4.78 -5.12
CA GLY A 310 -7.28 -5.03 -4.32
C GLY A 310 -7.54 -3.95 -3.26
N TYR A 311 -7.20 -2.69 -3.57
CA TYR A 311 -7.56 -1.51 -2.81
C TYR A 311 -8.61 -0.70 -3.56
N PHE A 312 -9.31 0.16 -2.85
CA PHE A 312 -10.15 1.17 -3.48
C PHE A 312 -9.30 2.35 -3.95
N PRO A 313 -9.45 2.79 -5.20
CA PRO A 313 -8.72 3.92 -5.73
C PRO A 313 -9.25 5.23 -5.12
N PRO A 314 -8.39 6.25 -4.95
CA PRO A 314 -8.80 7.57 -4.45
C PRO A 314 -9.58 8.33 -5.53
N ALA A 315 -10.86 8.01 -5.68
CA ALA A 315 -11.80 8.56 -6.64
C ALA A 315 -13.24 8.43 -6.12
N GLU A 316 -14.14 9.32 -6.54
CA GLU A 316 -15.56 9.19 -6.21
C GLU A 316 -16.23 8.05 -6.99
N TYR A 317 -15.80 7.85 -8.23
CA TYR A 317 -16.15 6.67 -9.03
C TYR A 317 -14.93 6.20 -9.81
N ALA A 318 -14.77 4.90 -9.89
CA ALA A 318 -13.72 4.27 -10.70
C ALA A 318 -14.23 2.99 -11.35
N ALA A 319 -13.92 2.82 -12.63
CA ALA A 319 -14.18 1.59 -13.35
C ALA A 319 -12.99 1.26 -14.26
N SER A 320 -12.56 0.01 -14.29
CA SER A 320 -11.38 -0.40 -15.05
C SER A 320 -11.46 -1.86 -15.50
N PRO A 321 -11.06 -2.16 -16.74
CA PRO A 321 -10.70 -3.52 -17.09
C PRO A 321 -9.44 -3.93 -16.33
N LEU A 322 -9.20 -5.23 -16.21
CA LEU A 322 -7.96 -5.74 -15.64
C LEU A 322 -6.90 -5.88 -16.73
N PHE A 323 -5.75 -5.30 -16.45
CA PHE A 323 -4.58 -5.35 -17.32
C PHE A 323 -3.64 -6.50 -16.92
N GLY A 324 -2.98 -7.11 -17.87
CA GLY A 324 -1.94 -8.10 -17.60
C GLY A 324 -0.71 -7.50 -16.95
N PHE A 325 -0.42 -6.23 -17.24
CA PHE A 325 0.65 -5.46 -16.59
C PHE A 325 0.32 -3.96 -16.53
N VAL A 326 0.97 -3.27 -15.59
CA VAL A 326 0.99 -1.81 -15.50
C VAL A 326 2.44 -1.36 -15.54
N SER A 327 2.75 -0.38 -16.38
CA SER A 327 4.06 0.25 -16.51
C SER A 327 3.94 1.76 -16.36
N TYR A 328 4.88 2.35 -15.64
CA TYR A 328 5.02 3.80 -15.48
C TYR A 328 6.48 4.18 -15.73
N SER A 329 6.68 5.25 -16.47
CA SER A 329 8.00 5.80 -16.77
C SER A 329 7.95 7.31 -16.69
N SER A 330 8.82 7.88 -15.88
CA SER A 330 9.06 9.32 -15.76
C SER A 330 10.56 9.59 -15.83
N ASP A 331 10.99 10.84 -15.97
CA ASP A 331 12.37 11.29 -16.13
C ASP A 331 13.48 10.37 -15.58
N TYR A 332 14.36 9.92 -16.45
CA TYR A 332 15.45 8.98 -16.16
C TYR A 332 16.78 9.66 -15.76
N PHE A 333 16.76 10.84 -15.16
CA PHE A 333 17.99 11.59 -14.87
C PHE A 333 19.00 10.87 -13.95
N ASP A 334 18.65 9.71 -13.36
CA ASP A 334 19.48 9.06 -12.31
C ASP A 334 20.11 7.72 -12.71
N THR A 335 20.19 7.39 -14.01
CA THR A 335 20.74 6.09 -14.47
C THR A 335 22.25 6.08 -14.74
N THR A 336 23.00 7.01 -14.20
CA THR A 336 24.47 7.02 -14.22
C THR A 336 25.12 5.72 -13.70
N LYS A 337 24.38 4.90 -12.96
CA LYS A 337 24.85 3.62 -12.44
C LYS A 337 24.93 2.47 -13.46
N ARG A 338 24.37 2.60 -14.67
CA ARG A 338 24.38 1.54 -15.71
C ARG A 338 25.21 1.84 -16.95
N GLY A 339 25.86 2.99 -17.02
CA GLY A 339 26.73 3.35 -18.15
C GLY A 339 26.02 3.59 -19.50
N LEU A 340 24.66 3.57 -19.50
CA LEU A 340 23.85 3.92 -20.67
C LEU A 340 23.48 5.40 -20.59
N SER A 341 23.41 6.07 -21.75
CA SER A 341 22.80 7.41 -21.82
C SER A 341 21.34 7.33 -21.37
N THR A 342 20.80 8.43 -20.83
CA THR A 342 19.39 8.53 -20.40
C THR A 342 18.44 8.11 -21.52
N PHE A 343 18.67 8.60 -22.73
CA PHE A 343 17.92 8.23 -23.93
C PHE A 343 17.92 6.72 -24.22
N ALA A 344 19.10 6.07 -24.19
CA ALA A 344 19.18 4.64 -24.47
C ALA A 344 18.43 3.80 -23.40
N SER A 345 18.49 4.20 -22.14
CA SER A 345 17.75 3.52 -21.06
C SER A 345 16.24 3.64 -21.23
N GLU A 346 15.76 4.78 -21.69
CA GLU A 346 14.36 5.04 -21.97
C GLU A 346 13.86 4.23 -23.17
N VAL A 347 14.62 4.20 -24.26
CA VAL A 347 14.31 3.38 -25.43
C VAL A 347 14.23 1.89 -25.08
N VAL A 348 15.16 1.40 -24.25
CA VAL A 348 15.14 0.00 -23.77
C VAL A 348 13.86 -0.28 -22.97
N LYS A 349 13.45 0.63 -22.09
CA LYS A 349 12.21 0.49 -21.31
C LYS A 349 10.99 0.47 -22.20
N ILE A 350 10.87 1.41 -23.13
CA ILE A 350 9.76 1.48 -24.12
C ILE A 350 9.73 0.21 -24.98
N ARG A 351 10.87 -0.28 -25.43
CA ARG A 351 10.98 -1.52 -26.19
C ARG A 351 10.44 -2.72 -25.38
N ASP A 352 10.78 -2.81 -24.10
CA ASP A 352 10.37 -3.93 -23.25
C ASP A 352 8.86 -3.82 -22.93
N ASP A 353 8.32 -2.62 -22.74
CA ASP A 353 6.89 -2.39 -22.61
C ASP A 353 6.12 -2.78 -23.88
N ILE A 354 6.64 -2.44 -25.07
CA ILE A 354 6.08 -2.86 -26.37
C ILE A 354 6.06 -4.38 -26.51
N ARG A 355 7.15 -5.05 -26.17
CA ARG A 355 7.22 -6.53 -26.21
C ARG A 355 6.14 -7.16 -25.36
N GLN A 356 5.92 -6.62 -24.18
CA GLN A 356 4.88 -7.10 -23.27
C GLN A 356 3.48 -6.79 -23.80
N ALA A 357 3.25 -5.55 -24.30
CA ALA A 357 1.97 -5.10 -24.81
C ALA A 357 1.48 -5.85 -26.06
N ARG A 358 2.40 -6.45 -26.82
CA ARG A 358 2.07 -7.35 -27.94
C ARG A 358 1.50 -8.69 -27.47
N GLN A 359 1.78 -9.11 -26.25
CA GLN A 359 1.36 -10.42 -25.74
C GLN A 359 0.11 -10.32 -24.87
N ILE A 360 0.02 -9.29 -24.04
CA ILE A 360 -1.09 -9.10 -23.10
C ILE A 360 -1.48 -7.63 -23.02
N PRO A 361 -2.76 -7.30 -22.83
CA PRO A 361 -3.20 -5.92 -22.62
C PRO A 361 -2.49 -5.28 -21.43
N GLY A 362 -1.88 -4.13 -21.65
CA GLY A 362 -1.18 -3.36 -20.63
C GLY A 362 -1.78 -1.98 -20.41
N PHE A 363 -1.55 -1.41 -19.23
CA PHE A 363 -1.72 0.00 -18.95
C PHE A 363 -0.34 0.63 -18.85
N VAL A 364 0.03 1.44 -19.82
CA VAL A 364 1.37 2.02 -19.96
C VAL A 364 1.26 3.53 -19.87
N VAL A 365 2.08 4.13 -19.03
CA VAL A 365 2.13 5.58 -18.82
C VAL A 365 3.55 6.07 -19.02
N LEU A 366 3.69 7.05 -19.92
CA LEU A 366 4.97 7.69 -20.26
C LEU A 366 4.85 9.19 -19.99
N ASP A 367 5.65 9.68 -19.05
CA ASP A 367 5.72 11.09 -18.68
C ASP A 367 6.90 11.73 -19.37
N GLU A 368 6.61 12.54 -20.39
CA GLU A 368 7.55 13.29 -21.24
C GLU A 368 8.69 12.42 -21.81
N PRO A 369 8.36 11.35 -22.56
CA PRO A 369 9.35 10.44 -23.11
C PRO A 369 10.22 11.07 -24.19
N LEU A 370 11.45 10.52 -24.33
CA LEU A 370 12.41 10.84 -25.39
C LEU A 370 12.94 12.28 -25.37
N ARG A 371 12.98 12.90 -24.17
CA ARG A 371 13.57 14.26 -23.99
C ARG A 371 15.07 14.33 -24.29
N GLY A 372 15.77 13.22 -24.27
CA GLY A 372 17.24 13.17 -24.44
C GLY A 372 17.71 13.23 -25.89
N THR A 373 16.83 13.51 -26.87
CA THR A 373 17.18 13.64 -28.28
C THR A 373 16.75 14.98 -28.90
N ASN A 374 17.05 15.20 -30.18
CA ASN A 374 16.63 16.39 -30.90
C ASN A 374 15.10 16.52 -30.90
N PRO A 375 14.53 17.73 -30.67
CA PRO A 375 13.07 17.93 -30.62
C PRO A 375 12.30 17.43 -31.84
N GLN A 376 12.87 17.58 -33.05
CA GLN A 376 12.23 17.07 -34.27
C GLN A 376 12.16 15.54 -34.30
N GLU A 377 13.24 14.87 -33.92
CA GLU A 377 13.28 13.41 -33.82
C GLU A 377 12.37 12.90 -32.69
N ALA A 378 12.36 13.60 -31.56
CA ALA A 378 11.46 13.26 -30.43
C ALA A 378 9.99 13.37 -30.87
N THR A 379 9.59 14.45 -31.54
CA THR A 379 8.23 14.62 -32.06
C THR A 379 7.86 13.50 -33.03
N ALA A 380 8.73 13.14 -33.96
CA ALA A 380 8.49 12.05 -34.90
C ALA A 380 8.34 10.68 -34.21
N LEU A 381 9.23 10.38 -33.26
CA LEU A 381 9.22 9.11 -32.51
C LEU A 381 8.00 9.01 -31.59
N VAL A 382 7.66 10.08 -30.85
CA VAL A 382 6.49 10.13 -29.96
C VAL A 382 5.20 9.96 -30.77
N GLY A 383 5.08 10.63 -31.91
CA GLY A 383 3.95 10.46 -32.81
C GLY A 383 3.84 9.04 -33.39
N ALA A 384 4.96 8.44 -33.78
CA ALA A 384 5.01 7.07 -34.26
C ALA A 384 4.65 6.06 -33.14
N LEU A 385 5.15 6.28 -31.92
CA LEU A 385 4.85 5.48 -30.74
C LEU A 385 3.35 5.50 -30.42
N GLY A 386 2.74 6.69 -30.43
CA GLY A 386 1.30 6.86 -30.20
C GLY A 386 0.47 6.09 -31.21
N ARG A 387 0.78 6.22 -32.51
CA ARG A 387 0.09 5.46 -33.57
C ARG A 387 0.28 3.95 -33.43
N PHE A 388 1.48 3.53 -33.06
CA PHE A 388 1.77 2.12 -32.87
C PHE A 388 0.95 1.50 -31.72
N TYR A 389 0.93 2.16 -30.56
CA TYR A 389 0.15 1.69 -29.41
C TYR A 389 -1.37 1.74 -29.65
N ALA A 390 -1.87 2.64 -30.50
CA ALA A 390 -3.28 2.67 -30.90
C ALA A 390 -3.74 1.37 -31.56
N SER A 391 -2.82 0.59 -32.15
CA SER A 391 -3.10 -0.72 -32.73
C SER A 391 -3.02 -1.88 -31.73
N LEU A 392 -2.49 -1.69 -30.53
CA LEU A 392 -2.30 -2.73 -29.51
C LEU A 392 -3.53 -2.90 -28.60
N PRO A 393 -3.70 -4.07 -27.98
CA PRO A 393 -4.76 -4.31 -27.02
C PRO A 393 -4.37 -3.76 -25.63
N GLY A 394 -4.58 -2.50 -25.35
CA GLY A 394 -4.23 -1.88 -24.07
C GLY A 394 -4.47 -0.40 -24.09
N VAL A 395 -3.95 0.28 -23.09
CA VAL A 395 -4.03 1.73 -22.93
C VAL A 395 -2.62 2.29 -22.80
N LEU A 396 -2.28 3.25 -23.65
CA LEU A 396 -1.12 4.11 -23.47
C LEU A 396 -1.61 5.50 -23.06
N VAL A 397 -1.07 6.04 -21.98
CA VAL A 397 -1.22 7.45 -21.61
C VAL A 397 0.15 8.12 -21.74
N LEU A 398 0.20 9.17 -22.53
CA LEU A 398 1.42 9.83 -22.92
C LEU A 398 1.32 11.33 -22.59
N ALA A 399 2.06 11.83 -21.60
CA ALA A 399 2.21 13.28 -21.44
C ALA A 399 3.39 13.77 -22.27
N THR A 400 3.19 14.83 -23.01
CA THR A 400 4.23 15.41 -23.85
C THR A 400 3.97 16.88 -24.14
N HIS A 401 5.03 17.60 -24.41
CA HIS A 401 5.00 18.95 -24.99
C HIS A 401 5.24 18.95 -26.51
N TYR A 402 5.45 17.77 -27.09
CA TYR A 402 5.58 17.62 -28.55
C TYR A 402 4.19 17.50 -29.20
N GLU A 403 4.06 17.99 -30.42
CA GLU A 403 2.87 17.81 -31.22
C GLU A 403 2.71 16.32 -31.62
N VAL A 404 1.58 15.73 -31.25
CA VAL A 404 1.19 14.40 -31.71
C VAL A 404 0.01 14.54 -32.66
N PRO A 405 0.14 14.16 -33.94
CA PRO A 405 -0.95 14.29 -34.89
C PRO A 405 -2.17 13.46 -34.46
N ALA A 406 -3.36 14.02 -34.66
CA ALA A 406 -4.60 13.29 -34.49
C ALA A 406 -4.65 12.09 -35.45
N GLY A 407 -5.30 11.02 -35.00
CA GLY A 407 -5.41 9.79 -35.79
C GLY A 407 -6.36 8.77 -35.16
N ALA A 408 -6.66 7.72 -35.92
CA ALA A 408 -7.52 6.65 -35.42
C ALA A 408 -6.91 5.99 -34.16
N GLY A 409 -7.66 5.93 -33.09
CA GLY A 409 -7.23 5.36 -31.80
C GLY A 409 -6.31 6.28 -30.99
N ILE A 410 -6.14 7.55 -31.38
CA ILE A 410 -5.44 8.57 -30.61
C ILE A 410 -6.46 9.60 -30.12
N ARG A 411 -6.50 9.80 -28.81
CA ARG A 411 -7.35 10.78 -28.14
C ARG A 411 -6.47 11.85 -27.51
N HIS A 412 -6.88 13.11 -27.61
CA HIS A 412 -6.18 14.22 -27.02
C HIS A 412 -6.92 14.78 -25.81
N LEU A 413 -6.21 14.90 -24.71
CA LEU A 413 -6.60 15.60 -23.50
C LEU A 413 -5.68 16.76 -23.26
N ARG A 414 -6.21 17.87 -22.72
CA ARG A 414 -5.43 19.03 -22.35
C ARG A 414 -5.74 19.44 -20.92
N LEU A 415 -4.71 19.75 -20.15
CA LEU A 415 -4.86 20.53 -18.93
C LEU A 415 -4.94 22.00 -19.30
N ARG A 416 -5.99 22.68 -18.85
CA ARG A 416 -6.29 24.05 -19.29
C ARG A 416 -5.18 25.04 -18.99
N GLY A 417 -4.55 24.92 -17.81
CA GLY A 417 -3.49 25.83 -17.40
C GLY A 417 -3.98 27.24 -17.13
N ILE A 418 -3.12 28.23 -17.23
CA ILE A 418 -3.49 29.62 -17.01
C ILE A 418 -4.24 30.13 -18.24
N GLN A 419 -5.42 30.70 -18.02
CA GLN A 419 -6.15 31.39 -19.08
C GLN A 419 -5.49 32.71 -19.39
N ALA A 420 -5.48 33.11 -20.67
CA ALA A 420 -4.79 34.31 -21.11
C ALA A 420 -5.29 35.61 -20.45
N GLY A 421 -6.60 35.70 -20.17
CA GLY A 421 -7.24 36.83 -19.48
C GLY A 421 -6.81 36.95 -18.00
N ASP A 422 -6.72 35.84 -17.30
CA ASP A 422 -6.36 35.85 -15.86
C ASP A 422 -4.89 36.29 -15.66
N LEU A 423 -4.01 35.94 -16.61
CA LEU A 423 -2.62 36.36 -16.56
C LEU A 423 -2.49 37.86 -16.87
N GLU A 424 -3.28 38.41 -17.81
CA GLU A 424 -3.31 39.84 -18.14
C GLU A 424 -3.84 40.65 -16.95
N GLU A 425 -4.89 40.20 -16.28
CA GLU A 425 -5.46 40.85 -15.09
C GLU A 425 -4.44 41.00 -13.97
N ILE A 426 -3.67 39.95 -13.67
CA ILE A 426 -2.61 40.04 -12.63
C ILE A 426 -1.43 40.88 -13.06
N MET A 427 -1.05 40.84 -14.33
CA MET A 427 0.03 41.70 -14.84
C MET A 427 -0.35 43.20 -14.83
N GLU A 428 -1.63 43.52 -14.99
CA GLU A 428 -2.12 44.91 -14.88
C GLU A 428 -2.19 45.42 -13.44
N ILE A 429 -2.60 44.53 -12.51
CA ILE A 429 -2.75 44.88 -11.09
C ILE A 429 -1.39 44.99 -10.37
N THR A 430 -0.37 44.26 -10.82
CA THR A 430 0.93 44.20 -10.16
C THR A 430 2.03 44.68 -11.11
N LYS A 431 2.30 46.01 -11.10
CA LYS A 431 3.35 46.62 -11.93
C LYS A 431 4.78 46.20 -11.56
N ASP A 432 4.99 45.84 -10.27
CA ASP A 432 6.27 45.31 -9.79
C ASP A 432 6.07 43.84 -9.35
N PRO A 433 6.94 42.93 -9.78
CA PRO A 433 6.81 41.52 -9.35
C PRO A 433 6.98 41.41 -7.82
N PRO A 434 6.10 40.67 -7.13
CA PRO A 434 6.29 40.39 -5.73
C PRO A 434 7.54 39.50 -5.50
N PRO A 435 8.00 39.33 -4.25
CA PRO A 435 9.10 38.39 -3.96
C PRO A 435 8.86 37.03 -4.58
N ASP A 436 9.92 36.36 -5.06
CA ASP A 436 9.88 35.14 -5.89
C ASP A 436 8.89 34.07 -5.39
N GLU A 437 8.85 33.83 -4.06
CA GLU A 437 7.92 32.84 -3.49
C GLU A 437 6.45 33.25 -3.59
N GLU A 438 6.15 34.55 -3.47
CA GLU A 438 4.78 35.06 -3.59
C GLU A 438 4.35 35.11 -5.05
N ALA A 439 5.26 35.43 -5.97
CA ALA A 439 5.04 35.40 -7.41
C ALA A 439 4.66 33.98 -7.86
N VAL A 440 5.40 32.97 -7.43
CA VAL A 440 5.13 31.56 -7.75
C VAL A 440 3.76 31.15 -7.20
N ARG A 441 3.43 31.49 -5.94
CA ARG A 441 2.11 31.17 -5.36
C ARG A 441 0.95 31.83 -6.11
N ARG A 442 1.12 33.06 -6.60
CA ARG A 442 0.07 33.72 -7.40
C ARG A 442 -0.13 33.05 -8.74
N ILE A 443 0.95 32.62 -9.41
CA ILE A 443 0.86 31.82 -10.64
C ILE A 443 0.16 30.49 -10.36
N GLU A 444 0.53 29.78 -9.29
CA GLU A 444 -0.11 28.52 -8.89
C GLU A 444 -1.61 28.70 -8.61
N ALA A 445 -2.02 29.83 -8.04
CA ALA A 445 -3.42 30.12 -7.74
C ALA A 445 -4.28 30.39 -9.00
N LEU A 446 -3.67 30.75 -10.14
CA LEU A 446 -4.33 30.94 -11.42
C LEU A 446 -4.41 29.70 -12.29
N MET A 447 -3.73 28.63 -11.87
CA MET A 447 -3.68 27.42 -12.67
C MET A 447 -5.03 26.69 -12.60
N ASP A 448 -5.67 26.54 -13.74
CA ASP A 448 -6.81 25.62 -13.91
C ASP A 448 -6.24 24.25 -14.30
N TYR A 449 -6.30 23.32 -13.35
CA TYR A 449 -5.79 21.96 -13.53
C TYR A 449 -6.82 21.03 -14.17
N SER A 450 -8.01 21.51 -14.56
CA SER A 450 -9.07 20.67 -15.13
C SER A 450 -8.66 20.08 -16.49
N ILE A 451 -9.12 18.84 -16.73
CA ILE A 451 -8.88 18.12 -17.99
C ILE A 451 -10.01 18.39 -18.96
N GLU A 452 -9.67 18.75 -20.18
CA GLU A 452 -10.62 18.86 -21.29
C GLU A 452 -10.26 17.94 -22.45
N THR A 453 -11.25 17.45 -23.19
CA THR A 453 -11.01 16.70 -24.43
C THR A 453 -10.87 17.72 -25.57
N VAL A 454 -9.86 17.51 -26.42
CA VAL A 454 -9.57 18.36 -27.56
C VAL A 454 -9.79 17.60 -28.85
N ASP A 455 -10.56 18.17 -29.77
CA ASP A 455 -10.73 17.64 -31.12
C ASP A 455 -9.58 18.10 -32.01
N GLY A 456 -8.82 17.15 -32.57
CA GLY A 456 -7.66 17.43 -33.43
C GLY A 456 -6.31 17.43 -32.68
N SER A 457 -5.30 18.03 -33.26
CA SER A 457 -4.00 18.21 -32.60
C SER A 457 -4.11 19.36 -31.58
N ALA A 458 -3.83 19.06 -30.30
CA ALA A 458 -3.85 20.10 -29.27
C ALA A 458 -2.63 21.02 -29.43
N ALA A 459 -2.87 22.28 -29.71
CA ALA A 459 -1.80 23.29 -29.62
C ALA A 459 -1.28 23.39 -28.19
N VAL A 460 0.03 23.41 -28.02
CA VAL A 460 0.66 23.56 -26.70
C VAL A 460 0.47 25.03 -26.24
N PRO A 461 -0.04 25.28 -25.02
CA PRO A 461 -0.21 26.64 -24.52
C PRO A 461 1.13 27.37 -24.40
N THR A 462 1.22 28.59 -24.99
CA THR A 462 2.44 29.43 -25.06
C THR A 462 2.44 30.52 -23.98
N ALA A 463 2.33 30.17 -22.70
CA ALA A 463 2.36 31.14 -21.60
C ALA A 463 3.78 31.41 -21.05
N ALA A 464 4.77 30.61 -21.44
CA ALA A 464 6.12 30.63 -20.82
C ALA A 464 6.84 31.98 -20.95
N ILE A 465 6.75 32.62 -22.10
CA ILE A 465 7.40 33.94 -22.35
C ILE A 465 6.76 35.01 -21.47
N ARG A 466 5.42 35.01 -21.34
CA ARG A 466 4.68 35.97 -20.50
C ARG A 466 5.01 35.77 -19.03
N ILE A 467 5.03 34.52 -18.56
CA ILE A 467 5.40 34.17 -17.18
C ILE A 467 6.84 34.61 -16.89
N ALA A 468 7.80 34.36 -17.80
CA ALA A 468 9.18 34.75 -17.62
C ALA A 468 9.33 36.29 -17.54
N ARG A 469 8.58 37.02 -18.36
CA ARG A 469 8.54 38.50 -18.34
C ARG A 469 7.99 39.02 -17.01
N TRP A 470 6.91 38.41 -16.51
CA TRP A 470 6.29 38.79 -15.24
C TRP A 470 7.16 38.42 -14.02
N LEU A 471 7.90 37.32 -14.05
CA LEU A 471 8.88 36.94 -13.03
C LEU A 471 10.16 37.82 -13.07
N GLY A 472 10.23 38.82 -13.90
CA GLY A 472 11.32 39.79 -13.90
C GLY A 472 12.58 39.36 -14.68
N LEU A 473 12.45 38.41 -15.62
CA LEU A 473 13.56 38.15 -16.55
C LEU A 473 13.89 39.45 -17.31
N ASP A 474 15.19 39.77 -17.42
CA ASP A 474 15.70 41.03 -17.99
C ASP A 474 15.05 41.35 -19.33
N SER A 475 14.59 42.61 -19.49
CA SER A 475 13.90 43.08 -20.71
C SER A 475 14.77 42.98 -21.97
N GLY A 476 16.09 43.10 -21.84
CA GLY A 476 17.03 42.90 -22.94
C GLY A 476 16.98 41.50 -23.58
N VAL A 477 16.58 40.48 -22.81
CA VAL A 477 16.38 39.12 -23.35
C VAL A 477 15.19 39.07 -24.31
N PHE A 478 14.15 39.85 -24.07
CA PHE A 478 12.94 39.88 -24.90
C PHE A 478 13.12 40.75 -26.16
N GLU A 479 13.99 41.77 -26.13
CA GLU A 479 14.33 42.57 -27.31
C GLU A 479 14.98 41.71 -28.41
N HIS A 480 15.77 40.70 -28.01
CA HIS A 480 16.36 39.73 -28.94
C HIS A 480 15.42 38.63 -29.44
N LEU A 481 14.25 38.46 -28.82
CA LEU A 481 13.23 37.54 -29.32
C LEU A 481 12.42 38.14 -30.47
N GLU A 482 12.19 39.44 -30.45
CA GLU A 482 11.45 40.17 -31.51
C GLU A 482 12.24 40.31 -32.79
N GLU A 483 13.58 40.18 -32.78
CA GLU A 483 14.43 40.20 -33.97
C GLU A 483 14.41 38.87 -34.78
N GLN A 484 13.73 37.79 -34.30
CA GLN A 484 13.70 36.47 -34.95
C GLN A 484 12.35 36.11 -35.61
N GLU A 485 11.33 36.97 -35.51
CA GLU A 485 10.07 36.88 -36.26
C GLU A 485 10.11 37.72 -37.51
#